data_1eb635d043b2ba18938dcd06728c1510
#
_entry.id   1eb635d043b2ba18938dcd06728c1510
#
_cell.length_a   1.000
_cell.length_b   1.000
_cell.length_c   1.000
_cell.angle_alpha   90.00
_cell.angle_beta   90.00
_cell.angle_gamma   90.00
#
_symmetry.space_group_name_H-M   'P 1'
#
loop_
_entity.id
_entity.type
_entity.pdbx_description
1 polymer ?
#
loop_
_entity_poly.entity_id
_entity_poly.type
_entity_poly.pdbx_seq_one_letter_code
_entity_poly.pdbx_strand_id
1 'polypeptide(L)'
;VLGVAVGVVSGRGDIGAAIIAGGQSIAQRQFLKYSRTQEAAADHAALSYLDSTKQSSSGLLNFMELLVDQELISPDRQDPYVRSHPLTRERIATVSHHLSVSPYAKKPEPAEFTVRFARAQAKLYAFTYPFKQTLRVYAKTDTSTASRYARAIANFRKAKIEAAVALVDSLLIDAPRDPYFNELMGQILFENGRPDEALPFYQLAAQLVPDSALILRDLARVQMDLKNQPQLDAAIANLDAALTIDPTTPFNWRLLAIAQGRNGDKGQSALALGEEALLIGKPENARFHAGLARKLFKEGSREWLQAEDILAAVTELERVQSRNNR
;
A
#
# COMPACT_ATOMS: atom_id res chain seq x y z
N VAL A 1 11.43 30.51 -19.68
CA VAL A 1 12.62 30.67 -20.55
C VAL A 1 12.36 31.71 -21.63
N LEU A 2 11.25 31.60 -22.41
CA LEU A 2 10.87 32.57 -23.43
C LEU A 2 10.68 34.01 -22.87
N GLY A 3 10.03 34.13 -21.70
CA GLY A 3 9.80 35.41 -21.05
C GLY A 3 11.09 36.15 -20.65
N VAL A 4 12.11 35.40 -20.18
CA VAL A 4 13.42 35.95 -19.83
C VAL A 4 14.15 36.41 -21.07
N ALA A 5 14.11 35.62 -22.15
CA ALA A 5 14.75 35.99 -23.43
C ALA A 5 14.15 37.28 -24.02
N VAL A 6 12.83 37.44 -23.99
CA VAL A 6 12.16 38.66 -24.48
C VAL A 6 12.52 39.89 -23.63
N GLY A 7 12.57 39.76 -22.31
CA GLY A 7 12.96 40.83 -21.39
C GLY A 7 14.41 41.30 -21.62
N VAL A 8 15.33 40.37 -21.84
CA VAL A 8 16.74 40.65 -22.09
C VAL A 8 16.93 41.36 -23.45
N VAL A 9 16.25 40.90 -24.51
CA VAL A 9 16.35 41.49 -25.86
C VAL A 9 15.69 42.87 -25.93
N SER A 10 14.60 43.10 -25.18
CA SER A 10 13.91 44.40 -25.16
C SER A 10 14.52 45.42 -24.19
N GLY A 11 15.47 45.00 -23.33
CA GLY A 11 16.03 45.86 -22.27
C GLY A 11 15.02 46.23 -21.17
N ARG A 12 13.88 45.55 -21.13
CA ARG A 12 12.77 45.78 -20.18
C ARG A 12 12.49 44.56 -19.34
N GLY A 13 13.19 44.48 -18.22
CA GLY A 13 13.08 43.37 -17.27
C GLY A 13 11.65 43.17 -16.69
N ASP A 14 10.87 44.27 -16.61
CA ASP A 14 9.46 44.26 -16.21
C ASP A 14 8.57 43.43 -17.14
N ILE A 15 8.81 43.49 -18.47
CA ILE A 15 8.08 42.71 -19.47
C ILE A 15 8.43 41.21 -19.33
N GLY A 16 9.71 40.89 -19.14
CA GLY A 16 10.15 39.51 -18.92
C GLY A 16 9.52 38.90 -17.67
N ALA A 17 9.50 39.65 -16.57
CA ALA A 17 8.86 39.20 -15.31
C ALA A 17 7.33 39.03 -15.47
N ALA A 18 6.65 39.92 -16.20
CA ALA A 18 5.21 39.81 -16.47
C ALA A 18 4.86 38.57 -17.34
N ILE A 19 5.69 38.24 -18.33
CA ILE A 19 5.49 37.04 -19.17
C ILE A 19 5.75 35.77 -18.36
N ILE A 20 6.73 35.75 -17.48
CA ILE A 20 6.99 34.60 -16.59
C ILE A 20 5.83 34.42 -15.62
N ALA A 21 5.36 35.49 -14.96
CA ALA A 21 4.24 35.45 -14.04
C ALA A 21 2.93 35.03 -14.75
N GLY A 22 2.70 35.58 -15.96
CA GLY A 22 1.54 35.20 -16.79
C GLY A 22 1.58 33.73 -17.22
N GLY A 23 2.76 33.23 -17.61
CA GLY A 23 2.96 31.83 -17.97
C GLY A 23 2.72 30.89 -16.82
N GLN A 24 3.17 31.23 -15.61
CA GLN A 24 2.87 30.45 -14.40
C GLN A 24 1.37 30.43 -14.09
N SER A 25 0.67 31.56 -14.22
CA SER A 25 -0.77 31.63 -14.01
C SER A 25 -1.55 30.80 -15.03
N ILE A 26 -1.13 30.75 -16.29
CA ILE A 26 -1.75 29.92 -17.35
C ILE A 26 -1.50 28.46 -17.06
N ALA A 27 -0.28 28.05 -16.73
CA ALA A 27 0.06 26.67 -16.37
C ALA A 27 -0.72 26.21 -15.14
N GLN A 28 -0.84 27.05 -14.12
CA GLN A 28 -1.61 26.75 -12.91
C GLN A 28 -3.11 26.60 -13.23
N ARG A 29 -3.70 27.45 -14.05
CA ARG A 29 -5.11 27.33 -14.47
C ARG A 29 -5.35 26.05 -15.29
N GLN A 30 -4.41 25.68 -16.14
CA GLN A 30 -4.50 24.48 -16.96
C GLN A 30 -4.37 23.22 -16.10
N PHE A 31 -3.47 23.24 -15.11
CA PHE A 31 -3.36 22.18 -14.11
C PHE A 31 -4.65 22.02 -13.29
N LEU A 32 -5.23 23.13 -12.79
CA LEU A 32 -6.49 23.10 -12.05
C LEU A 32 -7.66 22.62 -12.90
N LYS A 33 -7.71 22.98 -14.18
CA LYS A 33 -8.72 22.47 -15.11
C LYS A 33 -8.56 20.96 -15.33
N TYR A 34 -7.33 20.49 -15.50
CA TYR A 34 -7.03 19.07 -15.64
C TYR A 34 -7.43 18.30 -14.36
N SER A 35 -7.04 18.80 -13.21
CA SER A 35 -7.41 18.22 -11.92
C SER A 35 -8.94 18.11 -11.76
N ARG A 36 -9.71 19.17 -12.04
CA ARG A 36 -11.18 19.13 -11.98
C ARG A 36 -11.78 18.09 -12.91
N THR A 37 -11.25 17.94 -14.11
CA THR A 37 -11.73 16.92 -15.06
C THR A 37 -11.45 15.50 -14.55
N GLN A 38 -10.30 15.27 -13.95
CA GLN A 38 -9.94 13.97 -13.35
C GLN A 38 -10.83 13.66 -12.14
N GLU A 39 -11.04 14.65 -11.27
CA GLU A 39 -11.94 14.49 -10.11
C GLU A 39 -13.39 14.20 -10.53
N ALA A 40 -13.92 14.93 -11.52
CA ALA A 40 -15.26 14.66 -12.04
C ALA A 40 -15.36 13.25 -12.65
N ALA A 41 -14.35 12.80 -13.40
CA ALA A 41 -14.31 11.45 -13.94
C ALA A 41 -14.27 10.38 -12.83
N ALA A 42 -13.47 10.62 -11.77
CA ALA A 42 -13.41 9.75 -10.61
C ALA A 42 -14.75 9.68 -9.86
N ASP A 43 -15.43 10.83 -9.67
CA ASP A 43 -16.76 10.87 -9.05
C ASP A 43 -17.79 10.08 -9.88
N HIS A 44 -17.83 10.27 -11.19
CA HIS A 44 -18.73 9.49 -12.05
C HIS A 44 -18.44 7.99 -12.01
N ALA A 45 -17.17 7.59 -12.00
CA ALA A 45 -16.79 6.18 -11.85
C ALA A 45 -17.23 5.63 -10.48
N ALA A 46 -16.99 6.39 -9.39
CA ALA A 46 -17.42 6.01 -8.04
C ALA A 46 -18.95 5.81 -7.95
N LEU A 47 -19.73 6.73 -8.50
CA LEU A 47 -21.19 6.63 -8.52
C LEU A 47 -21.66 5.41 -9.33
N SER A 48 -21.03 5.14 -10.48
CA SER A 48 -21.30 3.96 -11.29
C SER A 48 -20.99 2.65 -10.56
N TYR A 49 -19.86 2.61 -9.81
CA TYR A 49 -19.51 1.44 -8.98
C TYR A 49 -20.48 1.26 -7.81
N LEU A 50 -20.90 2.33 -7.16
CA LEU A 50 -21.90 2.26 -6.10
C LEU A 50 -23.24 1.69 -6.62
N ASP A 51 -23.70 2.13 -7.78
CA ASP A 51 -24.91 1.59 -8.39
C ASP A 51 -24.74 0.12 -8.80
N SER A 52 -23.62 -0.25 -9.41
CA SER A 52 -23.35 -1.64 -9.83
C SER A 52 -23.29 -2.62 -8.64
N THR A 53 -22.84 -2.12 -7.49
CA THR A 53 -22.77 -2.87 -6.23
C THR A 53 -24.01 -2.68 -5.37
N LYS A 54 -25.01 -1.95 -5.86
CA LYS A 54 -26.29 -1.67 -5.17
C LYS A 54 -26.08 -1.00 -3.81
N GLN A 55 -25.18 -0.03 -3.76
CA GLN A 55 -24.85 0.75 -2.56
C GLN A 55 -25.35 2.20 -2.68
N SER A 56 -25.66 2.83 -1.52
CA SER A 56 -26.01 4.24 -1.47
C SER A 56 -24.78 5.12 -1.65
N SER A 57 -24.91 6.25 -2.37
CA SER A 57 -23.92 7.31 -2.45
C SER A 57 -23.94 8.28 -1.26
N SER A 58 -24.78 8.05 -0.26
CA SER A 58 -24.87 8.91 0.94
C SER A 58 -23.55 9.01 1.71
N GLY A 59 -22.82 7.91 1.85
CA GLY A 59 -21.52 7.92 2.51
C GLY A 59 -20.49 8.79 1.79
N LEU A 60 -20.49 8.78 0.45
CA LEU A 60 -19.61 9.65 -0.35
C LEU A 60 -20.01 11.12 -0.17
N LEU A 61 -21.30 11.43 -0.18
CA LEU A 61 -21.79 12.79 0.04
C LEU A 61 -21.37 13.30 1.43
N ASN A 62 -21.65 12.53 2.48
CA ASN A 62 -21.29 12.88 3.85
C ASN A 62 -19.78 13.11 4.01
N PHE A 63 -18.95 12.29 3.34
CA PHE A 63 -17.51 12.48 3.34
C PHE A 63 -17.09 13.79 2.68
N MET A 64 -17.68 14.12 1.52
CA MET A 64 -17.42 15.39 0.85
C MET A 64 -17.85 16.58 1.71
N GLU A 65 -19.02 16.52 2.34
CA GLU A 65 -19.50 17.58 3.24
C GLU A 65 -18.59 17.77 4.46
N LEU A 66 -18.06 16.68 5.02
CA LEU A 66 -17.09 16.76 6.12
C LEU A 66 -15.79 17.47 5.70
N LEU A 67 -15.39 17.35 4.44
CA LEU A 67 -14.18 17.99 3.94
C LEU A 67 -14.36 19.46 3.55
N VAL A 68 -15.60 19.93 3.34
CA VAL A 68 -15.88 21.34 2.99
C VAL A 68 -15.30 22.30 4.04
N ASP A 69 -15.43 21.98 5.31
CA ASP A 69 -14.92 22.82 6.39
C ASP A 69 -13.39 22.92 6.37
N GLN A 70 -12.71 21.93 5.82
CA GLN A 70 -11.25 21.95 5.65
C GLN A 70 -10.78 22.93 4.55
N GLU A 71 -11.61 23.21 3.54
CA GLU A 71 -11.29 24.18 2.50
C GLU A 71 -11.32 25.63 3.01
N LEU A 72 -12.01 25.89 4.12
CA LEU A 72 -12.09 27.19 4.78
C LEU A 72 -10.84 27.50 5.62
N ILE A 73 -9.98 26.52 5.84
CA ILE A 73 -8.74 26.67 6.61
C ILE A 73 -7.64 27.20 5.69
N SER A 74 -6.71 28.01 6.22
CA SER A 74 -5.58 28.52 5.42
C SER A 74 -4.75 27.37 4.82
N PRO A 75 -4.22 27.51 3.57
CA PRO A 75 -3.57 26.43 2.82
C PRO A 75 -2.42 25.74 3.53
N ASP A 76 -1.71 26.44 4.41
CA ASP A 76 -0.61 25.90 5.23
C ASP A 76 -1.08 24.98 6.36
N ARG A 77 -2.37 25.02 6.71
CA ARG A 77 -3.00 24.18 7.73
C ARG A 77 -3.98 23.15 7.17
N GLN A 78 -4.27 23.21 5.86
CA GLN A 78 -5.14 22.25 5.20
C GLN A 78 -4.51 20.86 5.14
N ASP A 79 -5.35 19.83 5.20
CA ASP A 79 -4.91 18.47 4.92
C ASP A 79 -4.33 18.38 3.50
N PRO A 80 -3.16 17.74 3.31
CA PRO A 80 -2.58 17.55 1.97
C PRO A 80 -3.52 16.90 0.96
N TYR A 81 -4.44 16.04 1.39
CA TYR A 81 -5.45 15.43 0.54
C TYR A 81 -6.39 16.47 -0.07
N VAL A 82 -6.93 17.39 0.72
CA VAL A 82 -7.84 18.46 0.25
C VAL A 82 -7.13 19.36 -0.76
N ARG A 83 -5.85 19.62 -0.58
CA ARG A 83 -5.06 20.41 -1.53
C ARG A 83 -4.84 19.73 -2.88
N SER A 84 -4.66 18.42 -2.90
CA SER A 84 -4.45 17.64 -4.13
C SER A 84 -5.77 17.24 -4.82
N HIS A 85 -6.86 17.13 -4.06
CA HIS A 85 -8.20 16.72 -4.52
C HIS A 85 -9.24 17.79 -4.16
N PRO A 86 -9.25 18.95 -4.82
CA PRO A 86 -10.10 20.06 -4.44
C PRO A 86 -11.59 19.69 -4.55
N LEU A 87 -12.32 20.00 -3.50
CA LEU A 87 -13.76 19.87 -3.47
C LEU A 87 -14.39 21.06 -4.15
N THR A 88 -15.15 20.83 -5.23
CA THR A 88 -15.93 21.89 -5.85
C THR A 88 -17.40 21.72 -5.51
N ARG A 89 -18.14 22.85 -5.48
CA ARG A 89 -19.60 22.79 -5.30
C ARG A 89 -20.28 21.91 -6.37
N GLU A 90 -19.71 21.86 -7.57
CA GLU A 90 -20.18 21.03 -8.68
C GLU A 90 -20.06 19.53 -8.36
N ARG A 91 -18.96 19.10 -7.74
CA ARG A 91 -18.77 17.71 -7.31
C ARG A 91 -19.82 17.30 -6.29
N ILE A 92 -20.00 18.10 -5.25
CA ILE A 92 -21.02 17.87 -4.20
C ILE A 92 -22.42 17.85 -4.83
N ALA A 93 -22.74 18.79 -5.73
CA ALA A 93 -24.02 18.82 -6.43
C ALA A 93 -24.24 17.57 -7.30
N THR A 94 -23.20 17.07 -7.98
CA THR A 94 -23.28 15.84 -8.77
C THR A 94 -23.62 14.62 -7.90
N VAL A 95 -22.92 14.45 -6.77
CA VAL A 95 -23.18 13.34 -5.85
C VAL A 95 -24.56 13.47 -5.19
N SER A 96 -24.95 14.67 -4.78
CA SER A 96 -26.25 14.95 -4.20
C SER A 96 -27.40 14.68 -5.20
N HIS A 97 -27.22 15.09 -6.47
CA HIS A 97 -28.19 14.77 -7.52
C HIS A 97 -28.30 13.27 -7.73
N HIS A 98 -27.18 12.55 -7.85
CA HIS A 98 -27.18 11.09 -7.97
C HIS A 98 -27.95 10.45 -6.80
N LEU A 99 -27.66 10.88 -5.57
CA LEU A 99 -28.35 10.36 -4.38
C LEU A 99 -29.87 10.58 -4.47
N SER A 100 -30.34 11.70 -5.06
CA SER A 100 -31.76 12.00 -5.18
C SER A 100 -32.51 11.10 -6.19
N VAL A 101 -31.80 10.55 -7.19
CA VAL A 101 -32.40 9.76 -8.29
C VAL A 101 -32.05 8.27 -8.24
N SER A 102 -31.01 7.88 -7.52
CA SER A 102 -30.56 6.48 -7.43
C SER A 102 -31.60 5.61 -6.74
N PRO A 103 -31.92 4.43 -7.29
CA PRO A 103 -32.83 3.47 -6.65
C PRO A 103 -32.24 2.90 -5.34
N TYR A 104 -30.95 3.12 -5.10
CA TYR A 104 -30.21 2.64 -3.92
C TYR A 104 -30.01 3.73 -2.85
N ALA A 105 -30.53 4.94 -3.05
CA ALA A 105 -30.34 6.09 -2.15
C ALA A 105 -30.62 5.78 -0.67
N LYS A 106 -31.66 5.00 -0.39
CA LYS A 106 -32.11 4.65 0.97
C LYS A 106 -31.58 3.28 1.45
N LYS A 107 -30.72 2.63 0.66
CA LYS A 107 -30.23 1.31 1.04
C LYS A 107 -29.24 1.46 2.20
N PRO A 108 -29.46 0.76 3.32
CA PRO A 108 -28.52 0.84 4.45
C PRO A 108 -27.17 0.23 4.06
N GLU A 109 -26.12 0.77 4.64
CA GLU A 109 -24.79 0.17 4.53
C GLU A 109 -24.79 -1.24 5.12
N PRO A 110 -24.16 -2.23 4.46
CA PRO A 110 -24.02 -3.56 5.02
C PRO A 110 -23.33 -3.53 6.37
N ALA A 111 -23.95 -4.13 7.40
CA ALA A 111 -23.40 -4.12 8.76
C ALA A 111 -21.95 -4.65 8.83
N GLU A 112 -21.60 -5.59 7.95
CA GLU A 112 -20.25 -6.12 7.85
C GLU A 112 -19.20 -5.06 7.44
N PHE A 113 -19.56 -4.07 6.64
CA PHE A 113 -18.66 -2.98 6.22
C PHE A 113 -18.32 -2.09 7.41
N THR A 114 -19.31 -1.73 8.21
CA THR A 114 -19.10 -0.96 9.43
C THR A 114 -18.14 -1.68 10.39
N VAL A 115 -18.34 -3.01 10.58
CA VAL A 115 -17.46 -3.82 11.43
C VAL A 115 -16.04 -3.91 10.87
N ARG A 116 -15.90 -4.16 9.56
CA ARG A 116 -14.60 -4.23 8.89
C ARG A 116 -13.87 -2.89 8.93
N PHE A 117 -14.59 -1.80 8.66
CA PHE A 117 -14.04 -0.44 8.72
C PHE A 117 -13.55 -0.09 10.13
N ALA A 118 -14.38 -0.31 11.15
CA ALA A 118 -14.00 -0.06 12.54
C ALA A 118 -12.73 -0.84 12.94
N ARG A 119 -12.59 -2.08 12.49
CA ARG A 119 -11.40 -2.91 12.72
C ARG A 119 -10.17 -2.38 11.96
N ALA A 120 -10.34 -2.00 10.69
CA ALA A 120 -9.25 -1.43 9.90
C ALA A 120 -8.75 -0.10 10.50
N GLN A 121 -9.68 0.76 10.92
CA GLN A 121 -9.39 2.01 11.61
C GLN A 121 -8.65 1.75 12.94
N ALA A 122 -9.10 0.77 13.71
CA ALA A 122 -8.46 0.37 14.96
C ALA A 122 -7.03 -0.14 14.74
N LYS A 123 -6.81 -0.97 13.71
CA LYS A 123 -5.47 -1.46 13.31
C LYS A 123 -4.57 -0.28 12.96
N LEU A 124 -5.00 0.57 12.03
CA LEU A 124 -4.23 1.72 11.58
C LEU A 124 -3.91 2.66 12.74
N TYR A 125 -4.91 3.02 13.54
CA TYR A 125 -4.73 3.90 14.68
C TYR A 125 -3.71 3.35 15.68
N ALA A 126 -3.84 2.07 16.04
CA ALA A 126 -2.96 1.45 17.02
C ALA A 126 -1.51 1.27 16.52
N PHE A 127 -1.29 1.15 15.20
CA PHE A 127 0.05 1.13 14.62
C PHE A 127 0.68 2.51 14.45
N THR A 128 -0.12 3.58 14.30
CA THR A 128 0.40 4.93 14.02
C THR A 128 0.52 5.79 15.28
N TYR A 129 -0.42 5.69 16.20
CA TYR A 129 -0.46 6.57 17.38
C TYR A 129 0.26 5.99 18.60
N PRO A 130 0.69 6.87 19.54
CA PRO A 130 1.33 6.46 20.79
C PRO A 130 0.42 5.60 21.67
N PHE A 131 1.01 4.67 22.43
CA PHE A 131 0.32 3.75 23.35
C PHE A 131 -0.75 4.41 24.22
N LYS A 132 -0.37 5.50 24.95
CA LYS A 132 -1.31 6.18 25.84
C LYS A 132 -2.51 6.78 25.10
N GLN A 133 -2.29 7.29 23.89
CA GLN A 133 -3.35 7.87 23.08
C GLN A 133 -4.29 6.77 22.55
N THR A 134 -3.73 5.65 22.10
CA THR A 134 -4.53 4.49 21.67
C THR A 134 -5.41 3.98 22.80
N LEU A 135 -4.89 3.86 24.03
CA LEU A 135 -5.68 3.40 25.18
C LEU A 135 -6.74 4.42 25.64
N ARG A 136 -6.58 5.71 25.30
CA ARG A 136 -7.61 6.73 25.57
C ARG A 136 -8.77 6.62 24.61
N VAL A 137 -8.50 6.40 23.31
CA VAL A 137 -9.53 6.25 22.28
C VAL A 137 -10.21 4.89 22.40
N TYR A 138 -9.44 3.83 22.57
CA TYR A 138 -9.91 2.46 22.73
C TYR A 138 -9.81 2.02 24.19
N ALA A 139 -10.69 2.59 25.01
CA ALA A 139 -10.66 2.40 26.47
C ALA A 139 -10.93 0.94 26.87
N LYS A 140 -10.45 0.56 28.09
CA LYS A 140 -10.67 -0.80 28.62
C LYS A 140 -12.16 -1.13 28.85
N THR A 141 -12.97 -0.13 29.08
CA THR A 141 -14.43 -0.25 29.25
C THR A 141 -15.16 -0.60 27.96
N ASP A 142 -14.55 -0.31 26.80
CA ASP A 142 -15.07 -0.72 25.51
C ASP A 142 -14.57 -2.15 25.19
N THR A 143 -15.50 -3.10 25.21
CA THR A 143 -15.24 -4.53 24.93
C THR A 143 -15.44 -4.93 23.48
N SER A 144 -15.71 -3.96 22.58
CA SER A 144 -15.89 -4.24 21.16
C SER A 144 -14.64 -4.90 20.53
N THR A 145 -14.86 -5.65 19.48
CA THR A 145 -13.80 -6.29 18.69
C THR A 145 -12.72 -5.30 18.25
N ALA A 146 -13.13 -4.15 17.72
CA ALA A 146 -12.21 -3.09 17.28
C ALA A 146 -11.36 -2.56 18.45
N SER A 147 -11.96 -2.34 19.61
CA SER A 147 -11.26 -1.83 20.78
C SER A 147 -10.29 -2.84 21.39
N ARG A 148 -10.67 -4.12 21.47
CA ARG A 148 -9.74 -5.19 21.90
C ARG A 148 -8.58 -5.33 20.94
N TYR A 149 -8.84 -5.27 19.62
CA TYR A 149 -7.84 -5.38 18.58
C TYR A 149 -6.83 -4.22 18.63
N ALA A 150 -7.30 -2.97 18.76
CA ALA A 150 -6.43 -1.82 18.94
C ALA A 150 -5.54 -1.94 20.20
N ARG A 151 -6.12 -2.38 21.31
CA ARG A 151 -5.35 -2.56 22.57
C ARG A 151 -4.32 -3.70 22.46
N ALA A 152 -4.64 -4.79 21.75
CA ALA A 152 -3.69 -5.86 21.50
C ALA A 152 -2.47 -5.34 20.74
N ILE A 153 -2.69 -4.63 19.64
CA ILE A 153 -1.62 -4.01 18.85
C ILE A 153 -0.81 -3.00 19.68
N ALA A 154 -1.49 -2.14 20.43
CA ALA A 154 -0.81 -1.14 21.27
C ALA A 154 0.07 -1.79 22.34
N ASN A 155 -0.39 -2.87 22.99
CA ASN A 155 0.39 -3.64 23.96
C ASN A 155 1.58 -4.32 23.30
N PHE A 156 1.39 -4.96 22.15
CA PHE A 156 2.46 -5.56 21.34
C PHE A 156 3.55 -4.54 21.00
N ARG A 157 3.19 -3.40 20.42
CA ARG A 157 4.14 -2.31 20.11
C ARG A 157 4.86 -1.74 21.33
N LYS A 158 4.32 -1.93 22.52
CA LYS A 158 4.92 -1.52 23.80
C LYS A 158 5.70 -2.66 24.47
N ALA A 159 5.91 -3.78 23.77
CA ALA A 159 6.56 -4.98 24.30
C ALA A 159 5.88 -5.57 25.56
N LYS A 160 4.56 -5.38 25.69
CA LYS A 160 3.73 -6.01 26.73
C LYS A 160 3.09 -7.27 26.17
N ILE A 161 3.91 -8.28 25.93
CA ILE A 161 3.57 -9.43 25.09
C ILE A 161 2.42 -10.24 25.67
N GLU A 162 2.47 -10.59 26.96
CA GLU A 162 1.42 -11.38 27.62
C GLU A 162 0.06 -10.67 27.57
N ALA A 163 0.06 -9.33 27.74
CA ALA A 163 -1.16 -8.55 27.64
C ALA A 163 -1.69 -8.47 26.21
N ALA A 164 -0.80 -8.47 25.22
CA ALA A 164 -1.17 -8.51 23.82
C ALA A 164 -1.77 -9.87 23.44
N VAL A 165 -1.09 -10.96 23.80
CA VAL A 165 -1.53 -12.34 23.57
C VAL A 165 -2.92 -12.56 24.22
N ALA A 166 -3.10 -12.22 25.49
CA ALA A 166 -4.39 -12.39 26.18
C ALA A 166 -5.55 -11.65 25.47
N LEU A 167 -5.29 -10.48 24.90
CA LEU A 167 -6.30 -9.74 24.12
C LEU A 167 -6.60 -10.42 22.78
N VAL A 168 -5.58 -10.93 22.07
CA VAL A 168 -5.80 -11.66 20.82
C VAL A 168 -6.50 -12.99 21.09
N ASP A 169 -6.15 -13.70 22.15
CA ASP A 169 -6.85 -14.92 22.58
C ASP A 169 -8.34 -14.65 22.79
N SER A 170 -8.68 -13.54 23.47
CA SER A 170 -10.08 -13.17 23.65
C SER A 170 -10.83 -12.90 22.34
N LEU A 171 -10.12 -12.42 21.29
CA LEU A 171 -10.68 -12.22 19.96
C LEU A 171 -10.81 -13.55 19.21
N LEU A 172 -9.86 -14.46 19.37
CA LEU A 172 -9.88 -15.79 18.77
C LEU A 172 -10.92 -16.72 19.40
N ILE A 173 -11.26 -16.51 20.68
CA ILE A 173 -12.41 -17.20 21.32
C ILE A 173 -13.72 -16.84 20.60
N ASP A 174 -13.91 -15.55 20.27
CA ASP A 174 -15.12 -15.09 19.59
C ASP A 174 -15.12 -15.44 18.09
N ALA A 175 -13.95 -15.41 17.45
CA ALA A 175 -13.80 -15.63 16.01
C ALA A 175 -12.51 -16.43 15.70
N PRO A 176 -12.49 -17.76 15.95
CA PRO A 176 -11.28 -18.58 15.83
C PRO A 176 -10.73 -18.67 14.40
N ARG A 177 -11.58 -18.43 13.41
CA ARG A 177 -11.21 -18.43 11.98
C ARG A 177 -11.12 -17.02 11.38
N ASP A 178 -10.91 -15.99 12.19
CA ASP A 178 -10.62 -14.67 11.63
C ASP A 178 -9.15 -14.62 11.17
N PRO A 179 -8.88 -14.39 9.87
CA PRO A 179 -7.51 -14.45 9.35
C PRO A 179 -6.58 -13.39 9.95
N TYR A 180 -7.12 -12.22 10.27
CA TYR A 180 -6.32 -11.10 10.78
C TYR A 180 -6.04 -11.19 12.29
N PHE A 181 -6.85 -11.92 13.05
CA PHE A 181 -6.53 -12.22 14.45
C PHE A 181 -5.48 -13.31 14.53
N ASN A 182 -5.57 -14.31 13.65
CA ASN A 182 -4.52 -15.32 13.50
C ASN A 182 -3.20 -14.68 13.01
N GLU A 183 -3.24 -13.79 11.99
CA GLU A 183 -2.07 -13.01 11.55
C GLU A 183 -1.42 -12.26 12.72
N LEU A 184 -2.23 -11.53 13.51
CA LEU A 184 -1.70 -10.75 14.64
C LEU A 184 -1.10 -11.65 15.74
N MET A 185 -1.73 -12.79 16.06
CA MET A 185 -1.15 -13.75 17.01
C MET A 185 0.18 -14.27 16.48
N GLY A 186 0.22 -14.70 15.24
CA GLY A 186 1.45 -15.15 14.58
C GLY A 186 2.55 -14.10 14.61
N GLN A 187 2.21 -12.84 14.33
CA GLN A 187 3.16 -11.72 14.37
C GLN A 187 3.73 -11.50 15.78
N ILE A 188 2.86 -11.44 16.79
CA ILE A 188 3.27 -11.26 18.18
C ILE A 188 4.24 -12.36 18.60
N LEU A 189 3.90 -13.61 18.32
CA LEU A 189 4.72 -14.77 18.69
C LEU A 189 6.06 -14.77 17.94
N PHE A 190 6.03 -14.59 16.62
CA PHE A 190 7.21 -14.61 15.77
C PHE A 190 8.21 -13.52 16.13
N GLU A 191 7.76 -12.28 16.25
CA GLU A 191 8.62 -11.15 16.57
C GLU A 191 9.20 -11.20 18.01
N ASN A 192 8.67 -12.13 18.84
CA ASN A 192 9.19 -12.40 20.18
C ASN A 192 9.93 -13.75 20.27
N GLY A 193 10.46 -14.26 19.16
CA GLY A 193 11.35 -15.41 19.11
C GLY A 193 10.65 -16.76 19.36
N ARG A 194 9.35 -16.85 19.05
CA ARG A 194 8.52 -18.06 19.21
C ARG A 194 7.99 -18.56 17.85
N PRO A 195 8.87 -18.87 16.86
CA PRO A 195 8.44 -19.22 15.50
C PRO A 195 7.63 -20.51 15.43
N ASP A 196 7.96 -21.52 16.26
CA ASP A 196 7.20 -22.78 16.30
C ASP A 196 5.75 -22.56 16.68
N GLU A 197 5.50 -21.67 17.64
CA GLU A 197 4.15 -21.33 18.09
C GLU A 197 3.43 -20.39 17.12
N ALA A 198 4.15 -19.53 16.39
CA ALA A 198 3.60 -18.62 15.38
C ALA A 198 3.12 -19.37 14.13
N LEU A 199 3.78 -20.46 13.76
CA LEU A 199 3.55 -21.18 12.51
C LEU A 199 2.08 -21.57 12.29
N PRO A 200 1.38 -22.24 13.22
CA PRO A 200 -0.01 -22.68 12.99
C PRO A 200 -0.97 -21.50 12.78
N PHE A 201 -0.74 -20.37 13.42
CA PHE A 201 -1.56 -19.17 13.25
C PHE A 201 -1.39 -18.55 11.86
N TYR A 202 -0.16 -18.41 11.38
CA TYR A 202 0.08 -17.92 10.02
C TYR A 202 -0.38 -18.90 8.94
N GLN A 203 -0.24 -20.21 9.17
CA GLN A 203 -0.78 -21.22 8.26
C GLN A 203 -2.31 -21.11 8.14
N LEU A 204 -3.01 -20.97 9.25
CA LEU A 204 -4.45 -20.78 9.24
C LEU A 204 -4.84 -19.46 8.56
N ALA A 205 -4.13 -18.37 8.85
CA ALA A 205 -4.38 -17.09 8.20
C ALA A 205 -4.21 -17.17 6.66
N ALA A 206 -3.14 -17.81 6.17
CA ALA A 206 -2.91 -18.03 4.75
C ALA A 206 -3.96 -18.93 4.09
N GLN A 207 -4.45 -19.96 4.78
CA GLN A 207 -5.56 -20.81 4.30
C GLN A 207 -6.87 -20.02 4.15
N LEU A 208 -7.12 -19.07 5.04
CA LEU A 208 -8.35 -18.27 5.06
C LEU A 208 -8.34 -17.14 4.04
N VAL A 209 -7.16 -16.59 3.71
CA VAL A 209 -6.96 -15.51 2.73
C VAL A 209 -5.77 -15.86 1.84
N PRO A 210 -5.93 -16.83 0.91
CA PRO A 210 -4.83 -17.35 0.10
C PRO A 210 -4.30 -16.35 -0.94
N ASP A 211 -5.04 -15.29 -1.22
CA ASP A 211 -4.70 -14.18 -2.13
C ASP A 211 -4.02 -12.98 -1.44
N SER A 212 -3.61 -13.14 -0.17
CA SER A 212 -2.88 -12.11 0.56
C SER A 212 -1.36 -12.31 0.45
N ALA A 213 -0.72 -11.56 -0.45
CA ALA A 213 0.75 -11.57 -0.57
C ALA A 213 1.46 -11.25 0.76
N LEU A 214 0.88 -10.39 1.60
CA LEU A 214 1.44 -10.04 2.90
C LEU A 214 1.45 -11.23 3.88
N ILE A 215 0.34 -11.96 3.99
CA ILE A 215 0.24 -13.11 4.88
C ILE A 215 1.13 -14.25 4.41
N LEU A 216 1.17 -14.53 3.10
CA LEU A 216 2.05 -15.54 2.50
C LEU A 216 3.53 -15.22 2.76
N ARG A 217 3.94 -13.97 2.58
CA ARG A 217 5.28 -13.49 2.89
C ARG A 217 5.64 -13.69 4.36
N ASP A 218 4.74 -13.31 5.27
CA ASP A 218 5.02 -13.39 6.70
C ASP A 218 5.02 -14.84 7.20
N LEU A 219 4.17 -15.72 6.63
CA LEU A 219 4.27 -17.18 6.81
C LEU A 219 5.64 -17.69 6.35
N ALA A 220 6.10 -17.29 5.16
CA ALA A 220 7.41 -17.71 4.66
C ALA A 220 8.56 -17.26 5.58
N ARG A 221 8.49 -16.06 6.17
CA ARG A 221 9.48 -15.59 7.15
C ARG A 221 9.56 -16.51 8.36
N VAL A 222 8.42 -16.91 8.92
CA VAL A 222 8.36 -17.87 10.04
C VAL A 222 8.98 -19.21 9.63
N GLN A 223 8.59 -19.73 8.45
CA GLN A 223 9.11 -21.00 7.92
C GLN A 223 10.63 -20.98 7.70
N MET A 224 11.16 -19.88 7.19
CA MET A 224 12.61 -19.70 7.03
C MET A 224 13.36 -19.69 8.36
N ASP A 225 12.76 -19.21 9.46
CA ASP A 225 13.40 -19.13 10.77
C ASP A 225 13.45 -20.49 11.49
N LEU A 226 12.57 -21.43 11.14
CA LEU A 226 12.53 -22.80 11.68
C LEU A 226 13.72 -23.67 11.24
N LYS A 227 14.52 -23.26 10.27
CA LYS A 227 15.82 -23.81 9.84
C LYS A 227 15.80 -25.32 9.50
N ASN A 228 14.69 -25.82 8.95
CA ASN A 228 14.61 -27.17 8.43
C ASN A 228 14.18 -27.17 6.95
N GLN A 229 14.59 -28.23 6.22
CA GLN A 229 14.38 -28.26 4.76
C GLN A 229 12.91 -28.23 4.35
N PRO A 230 11.99 -29.01 4.94
CA PRO A 230 10.57 -28.95 4.55
C PRO A 230 9.95 -27.56 4.71
N GLN A 231 10.34 -26.82 5.75
CA GLN A 231 9.85 -25.46 5.94
C GLN A 231 10.50 -24.46 4.97
N LEU A 232 11.77 -24.66 4.61
CA LEU A 232 12.42 -23.85 3.61
C LEU A 232 11.76 -24.01 2.23
N ASP A 233 11.44 -25.23 1.83
CA ASP A 233 10.73 -25.51 0.58
C ASP A 233 9.34 -24.88 0.56
N ALA A 234 8.61 -24.97 1.69
CA ALA A 234 7.32 -24.34 1.85
C ALA A 234 7.42 -22.79 1.83
N ALA A 235 8.48 -22.21 2.41
CA ALA A 235 8.73 -20.77 2.36
C ALA A 235 8.95 -20.28 0.93
N ILE A 236 9.72 -21.01 0.12
CA ILE A 236 9.95 -20.69 -1.29
C ILE A 236 8.60 -20.69 -2.04
N ALA A 237 7.80 -21.74 -1.87
CA ALA A 237 6.49 -21.83 -2.53
C ALA A 237 5.56 -20.68 -2.13
N ASN A 238 5.54 -20.29 -0.85
CA ASN A 238 4.74 -19.17 -0.37
C ASN A 238 5.23 -17.82 -0.91
N LEU A 239 6.55 -17.64 -1.06
CA LEU A 239 7.12 -16.43 -1.65
C LEU A 239 6.84 -16.32 -3.14
N ASP A 240 6.92 -17.42 -3.88
CA ASP A 240 6.53 -17.48 -5.29
C ASP A 240 5.05 -17.14 -5.48
N ALA A 241 4.18 -17.67 -4.62
CA ALA A 241 2.77 -17.32 -4.60
C ALA A 241 2.55 -15.83 -4.27
N ALA A 242 3.25 -15.31 -3.27
CA ALA A 242 3.17 -13.88 -2.90
C ALA A 242 3.61 -12.97 -4.06
N LEU A 243 4.67 -13.33 -4.79
CA LEU A 243 5.17 -12.59 -5.95
C LEU A 243 4.27 -12.73 -7.19
N THR A 244 3.52 -13.82 -7.30
CA THR A 244 2.48 -13.95 -8.33
C THR A 244 1.33 -12.97 -8.10
N ILE A 245 0.98 -12.71 -6.83
CA ILE A 245 -0.06 -11.76 -6.43
C ILE A 245 0.45 -10.31 -6.49
N ASP A 246 1.64 -10.07 -5.96
CA ASP A 246 2.28 -8.74 -5.92
C ASP A 246 3.77 -8.85 -6.31
N PRO A 247 4.09 -8.72 -7.61
CA PRO A 247 5.46 -8.73 -8.10
C PRO A 247 6.23 -7.43 -7.81
N THR A 248 5.56 -6.38 -7.32
CA THR A 248 6.13 -5.03 -7.20
C THR A 248 6.74 -4.74 -5.84
N THR A 249 6.59 -5.64 -4.87
CA THR A 249 7.17 -5.49 -3.53
C THR A 249 8.62 -6.00 -3.48
N PRO A 250 9.65 -5.12 -3.39
CA PRO A 250 11.06 -5.52 -3.41
C PRO A 250 11.43 -6.49 -2.27
N PHE A 251 10.78 -6.34 -1.12
CA PHE A 251 11.07 -7.18 0.05
C PHE A 251 10.71 -8.65 -0.17
N ASN A 252 9.67 -8.96 -0.96
CA ASN A 252 9.32 -10.34 -1.31
C ASN A 252 10.45 -10.98 -2.15
N TRP A 253 10.97 -10.25 -3.13
CA TRP A 253 12.11 -10.69 -3.94
C TRP A 253 13.37 -10.93 -3.10
N ARG A 254 13.67 -10.05 -2.15
CA ARG A 254 14.78 -10.23 -1.22
C ARG A 254 14.64 -11.51 -0.40
N LEU A 255 13.45 -11.76 0.16
CA LEU A 255 13.20 -12.99 0.92
C LEU A 255 13.34 -14.23 0.06
N LEU A 256 12.79 -14.21 -1.17
CA LEU A 256 12.96 -15.32 -2.12
C LEU A 256 14.43 -15.57 -2.44
N ALA A 257 15.22 -14.51 -2.67
CA ALA A 257 16.66 -14.63 -2.90
C ALA A 257 17.38 -15.30 -1.74
N ILE A 258 17.05 -14.93 -0.50
CA ILE A 258 17.63 -15.54 0.71
C ILE A 258 17.22 -17.01 0.83
N ALA A 259 15.94 -17.32 0.59
CA ALA A 259 15.43 -18.68 0.68
C ALA A 259 16.09 -19.58 -0.38
N GLN A 260 16.16 -19.15 -1.62
CA GLN A 260 16.80 -19.87 -2.72
C GLN A 260 18.32 -20.04 -2.48
N GLY A 261 18.97 -19.00 -1.95
CA GLY A 261 20.40 -19.08 -1.57
C GLY A 261 20.65 -20.13 -0.49
N ARG A 262 19.77 -20.22 0.53
CA ARG A 262 19.85 -21.26 1.57
C ARG A 262 19.54 -22.65 1.01
N ASN A 263 18.66 -22.73 0.01
CA ASN A 263 18.34 -23.96 -0.69
C ASN A 263 19.44 -24.42 -1.67
N GLY A 264 20.50 -23.61 -1.84
CA GLY A 264 21.63 -23.93 -2.75
C GLY A 264 21.39 -23.50 -4.21
N ASP A 265 20.22 -22.96 -4.55
CA ASP A 265 19.94 -22.48 -5.92
C ASP A 265 20.48 -21.06 -6.11
N LYS A 266 21.74 -20.99 -6.52
CA LYS A 266 22.42 -19.71 -6.79
C LYS A 266 21.83 -18.96 -7.98
N GLY A 267 21.26 -19.67 -8.95
CA GLY A 267 20.66 -19.08 -10.15
C GLY A 267 19.38 -18.32 -9.80
N GLN A 268 18.45 -18.98 -9.11
CA GLN A 268 17.21 -18.36 -8.64
C GLN A 268 17.49 -17.24 -7.64
N SER A 269 18.46 -17.43 -6.73
CA SER A 269 18.85 -16.38 -5.80
C SER A 269 19.36 -15.13 -6.52
N ALA A 270 20.21 -15.30 -7.54
CA ALA A 270 20.72 -14.17 -8.34
C ALA A 270 19.60 -13.48 -9.13
N LEU A 271 18.69 -14.26 -9.74
CA LEU A 271 17.54 -13.71 -10.46
C LEU A 271 16.66 -12.85 -9.56
N ALA A 272 16.31 -13.35 -8.38
CA ALA A 272 15.50 -12.62 -7.41
C ALA A 272 16.20 -11.35 -6.89
N LEU A 273 17.52 -11.34 -6.69
CA LEU A 273 18.29 -10.14 -6.36
C LEU A 273 18.31 -9.13 -7.52
N GLY A 274 18.30 -9.60 -8.76
CA GLY A 274 18.20 -8.75 -9.94
C GLY A 274 16.87 -7.99 -9.98
N GLU A 275 15.76 -8.68 -9.75
CA GLU A 275 14.41 -8.10 -9.68
C GLU A 275 14.30 -7.09 -8.52
N GLU A 276 14.74 -7.47 -7.33
CA GLU A 276 14.78 -6.53 -6.20
C GLU A 276 15.55 -5.26 -6.55
N ALA A 277 16.75 -5.40 -7.09
CA ALA A 277 17.61 -4.27 -7.41
C ALA A 277 16.99 -3.34 -8.46
N LEU A 278 16.28 -3.91 -9.44
CA LEU A 278 15.54 -3.15 -10.46
C LEU A 278 14.41 -2.33 -9.81
N LEU A 279 13.61 -2.96 -8.96
CA LEU A 279 12.49 -2.31 -8.27
C LEU A 279 12.91 -1.19 -7.32
N ILE A 280 14.07 -1.32 -6.66
CA ILE A 280 14.59 -0.25 -5.78
C ILE A 280 15.48 0.77 -6.51
N GLY A 281 15.51 0.75 -7.85
CA GLY A 281 16.23 1.72 -8.66
C GLY A 281 17.75 1.65 -8.56
N LYS A 282 18.31 0.45 -8.40
CA LYS A 282 19.76 0.18 -8.38
C LYS A 282 20.22 -0.56 -9.64
N PRO A 283 20.33 0.13 -10.79
CA PRO A 283 20.58 -0.49 -12.09
C PRO A 283 21.90 -1.28 -12.16
N GLU A 284 22.97 -0.80 -11.52
CA GLU A 284 24.24 -1.51 -11.50
C GLU A 284 24.15 -2.87 -10.79
N ASN A 285 23.44 -2.92 -9.63
CA ASN A 285 23.22 -4.16 -8.90
C ASN A 285 22.30 -5.11 -9.70
N ALA A 286 21.25 -4.57 -10.32
CA ALA A 286 20.34 -5.35 -11.17
C ALA A 286 21.12 -6.00 -12.33
N ARG A 287 21.97 -5.22 -13.03
CA ARG A 287 22.85 -5.73 -14.10
C ARG A 287 23.80 -6.83 -13.61
N PHE A 288 24.43 -6.62 -12.46
CA PHE A 288 25.35 -7.60 -11.87
C PHE A 288 24.65 -8.93 -11.58
N HIS A 289 23.52 -8.87 -10.87
CA HIS A 289 22.79 -10.07 -10.45
C HIS A 289 22.12 -10.78 -11.65
N ALA A 290 21.48 -10.04 -12.56
CA ALA A 290 20.91 -10.63 -13.78
C ALA A 290 22.00 -11.25 -14.69
N GLY A 291 23.16 -10.60 -14.82
CA GLY A 291 24.29 -11.16 -15.54
C GLY A 291 24.85 -12.46 -14.92
N LEU A 292 24.80 -12.58 -13.58
CA LEU A 292 25.16 -13.80 -12.88
C LEU A 292 24.09 -14.90 -13.12
N ALA A 293 22.81 -14.58 -12.97
CA ALA A 293 21.70 -15.50 -13.22
C ALA A 293 21.76 -16.06 -14.64
N ARG A 294 21.96 -15.19 -15.67
CA ARG A 294 22.09 -15.57 -17.06
C ARG A 294 23.21 -16.60 -17.31
N LYS A 295 24.31 -16.52 -16.57
CA LYS A 295 25.43 -17.48 -16.70
C LYS A 295 25.14 -18.83 -16.03
N LEU A 296 24.22 -18.87 -15.06
CA LEU A 296 23.89 -20.07 -14.29
C LEU A 296 22.74 -20.86 -14.91
N PHE A 297 21.88 -20.20 -15.70
CA PHE A 297 20.78 -20.87 -16.38
C PHE A 297 21.13 -21.28 -17.81
N LYS A 298 20.44 -22.29 -18.31
CA LYS A 298 20.57 -22.74 -19.71
C LYS A 298 20.02 -21.66 -20.64
N GLU A 299 20.77 -21.30 -21.65
CA GLU A 299 20.33 -20.36 -22.69
C GLU A 299 18.99 -20.75 -23.29
N GLY A 300 18.08 -19.78 -23.38
CA GLY A 300 16.70 -19.94 -23.83
C GLY A 300 15.75 -20.55 -22.82
N SER A 301 16.19 -20.87 -21.56
CA SER A 301 15.26 -21.24 -20.50
C SER A 301 14.44 -20.03 -20.05
N ARG A 302 13.34 -20.27 -19.35
CA ARG A 302 12.47 -19.22 -18.81
C ARG A 302 13.25 -18.25 -17.91
N GLU A 303 14.06 -18.79 -17.04
CA GLU A 303 14.85 -18.02 -16.07
C GLU A 303 15.98 -17.23 -16.76
N TRP A 304 16.57 -17.80 -17.82
CA TRP A 304 17.53 -17.10 -18.64
C TRP A 304 16.88 -15.91 -19.35
N LEU A 305 15.69 -16.08 -19.90
CA LEU A 305 14.92 -14.99 -20.52
C LEU A 305 14.54 -13.91 -19.51
N GLN A 306 14.11 -14.28 -18.31
CA GLN A 306 13.85 -13.31 -17.24
C GLN A 306 15.11 -12.49 -16.90
N ALA A 307 16.28 -13.11 -16.86
CA ALA A 307 17.53 -12.38 -16.65
C ALA A 307 17.84 -11.41 -17.81
N GLU A 308 17.54 -11.78 -19.05
CA GLU A 308 17.66 -10.86 -20.21
C GLU A 308 16.67 -9.70 -20.13
N ASP A 309 15.44 -9.95 -19.67
CA ASP A 309 14.43 -8.89 -19.48
C ASP A 309 14.91 -7.84 -18.44
N ILE A 310 15.50 -8.28 -17.33
CA ILE A 310 16.11 -7.38 -16.35
C ILE A 310 17.23 -6.55 -16.98
N LEU A 311 18.12 -7.17 -17.75
CA LEU A 311 19.23 -6.48 -18.43
C LEU A 311 18.74 -5.45 -19.45
N ALA A 312 17.68 -5.76 -20.18
CA ALA A 312 17.03 -4.85 -21.12
C ALA A 312 16.39 -3.65 -20.37
N ALA A 313 15.67 -3.92 -19.28
CA ALA A 313 15.07 -2.87 -18.45
C ALA A 313 16.11 -1.92 -17.85
N VAL A 314 17.24 -2.43 -17.36
CA VAL A 314 18.35 -1.62 -16.88
C VAL A 314 18.89 -0.71 -17.97
N THR A 315 19.07 -1.22 -19.19
CA THR A 315 19.59 -0.45 -20.33
C THR A 315 18.65 0.71 -20.68
N GLU A 316 17.34 0.49 -20.65
CA GLU A 316 16.35 1.53 -20.93
C GLU A 316 16.33 2.59 -19.81
N LEU A 317 16.41 2.20 -18.54
CA LEU A 317 16.50 3.14 -17.40
C LEU A 317 17.70 4.08 -17.54
N GLU A 318 18.88 3.57 -17.87
CA GLU A 318 20.09 4.38 -18.07
C GLU A 318 19.94 5.32 -19.25
N ARG A 319 19.29 4.87 -20.34
CA ARG A 319 19.00 5.71 -21.51
C ARG A 319 18.09 6.89 -21.15
N VAL A 320 17.06 6.66 -20.33
CA VAL A 320 16.14 7.71 -19.88
C VAL A 320 16.87 8.68 -18.93
N GLN A 321 17.66 8.19 -17.99
CA GLN A 321 18.44 9.04 -17.09
C GLN A 321 19.45 9.93 -17.83
N SER A 322 20.13 9.38 -18.85
CA SER A 322 21.09 10.13 -19.65
C SER A 322 20.44 11.24 -20.50
N ARG A 323 19.16 11.08 -20.88
CA ARG A 323 18.38 12.12 -21.57
C ARG A 323 17.94 13.25 -20.65
N ASN A 324 17.59 12.93 -19.41
CA ASN A 324 17.15 13.93 -18.43
C ASN A 324 18.29 14.78 -17.84
N ASN A 325 19.53 14.32 -17.98
CA ASN A 325 20.73 15.02 -17.51
C ASN A 325 21.38 15.90 -18.62
N ARG A 326 20.79 15.95 -19.80
CA ARG A 326 21.18 16.84 -20.92
C ARG A 326 20.15 17.97 -21.08
#